data_5c2595d4a55fba3f150eb47607d8071c
#
_entry.id   5c2595d4a55fba3f150eb47607d8071c
#
_cell.length_a   1.000
_cell.length_b   1.000
_cell.length_c   1.000
_cell.angle_alpha   90.00
_cell.angle_beta   90.00
_cell.angle_gamma   90.00
#
_symmetry.space_group_name_H-M   'P 1'
#
loop_
_entity.id
_entity.type
_entity.pdbx_description
1 polymer ?
#
loop_
_entity_poly.entity_id
_entity_poly.type
_entity_poly.pdbx_seq_one_letter_code
_entity_poly.pdbx_strand_id
1 'polypeptide(L)'
;MKKILSTTLALLLVLTTVCSVSLSAQAAVRYDSDNAALYSGSGYTWLNIRGTENYKSAFQFMDILNTERTANAAGALAMDQELLEAAMLHAREISVYPSSNRPNGENAIYLLDGTGHTRFYLLQVSAASSDAKLILNAWFDTYPAMKAQFLSPDYVCGGVGCFQATDGTIHCVVLLGYDAATKVVKSSDYRATVTRTVKIALKNTNAASWNAKHTHSYQVTSTVKANATKNANGKITRKCSVCGKTTTSTLYAPKTVTLSAASYTYDGKVKKPSVTVKDSKGNKIGSQYYTVSYPSGRKNVGKYTVKVTFKGNYIGSKSATFAIKPKGTSVSKVTAAKKGFKVTWKKQATQTTGYEVQYSTASNFKKGNKTVTVSKNKTTSKSVSKLSAKKKYYVRVRTYKTVKVNGKNVKFYSGWSKAKSVTTKK
;
A
#
# COMPACT_ATOMS: atom_id res chain seq x y z
N MET A 1 20.41 15.38 18.75
CA MET A 1 19.97 15.78 17.38
C MET A 1 18.45 15.77 17.36
N LYS A 2 17.85 16.94 17.50
CA LYS A 2 16.38 17.12 17.50
C LYS A 2 15.90 17.13 16.04
N LYS A 3 15.18 16.10 15.63
CA LYS A 3 14.39 16.17 14.39
C LYS A 3 13.09 16.91 14.71
N ILE A 4 13.00 18.13 14.24
CA ILE A 4 11.77 18.92 14.23
C ILE A 4 10.81 18.26 13.24
N LEU A 5 9.72 17.69 13.76
CA LEU A 5 8.59 17.26 12.94
C LEU A 5 7.86 18.52 12.51
N SER A 6 8.04 18.93 11.26
CA SER A 6 7.21 19.97 10.62
C SER A 6 5.82 19.38 10.40
N THR A 7 4.93 19.53 11.37
CA THR A 7 3.49 19.34 11.18
C THR A 7 2.93 20.62 10.62
N THR A 8 2.60 20.61 9.34
CA THR A 8 1.75 21.64 8.72
C THR A 8 0.37 21.56 9.37
N LEU A 9 0.17 22.37 10.41
CA LEU A 9 -1.12 22.62 11.02
C LEU A 9 -1.91 23.51 10.04
N ALA A 10 -2.78 22.93 9.22
CA ALA A 10 -3.72 23.69 8.41
C ALA A 10 -4.80 24.24 9.35
N LEU A 11 -4.59 25.42 9.88
CA LEU A 11 -5.50 26.09 10.77
C LEU A 11 -6.41 27.02 9.94
N LEU A 12 -7.66 26.59 9.71
CA LEU A 12 -8.69 27.47 9.13
C LEU A 12 -9.43 28.17 10.26
N LEU A 13 -9.12 29.46 10.43
CA LEU A 13 -9.74 30.29 11.44
C LEU A 13 -10.81 31.17 10.80
N VAL A 14 -12.02 31.12 11.32
CA VAL A 14 -13.06 32.09 11.00
C VAL A 14 -13.61 32.69 12.29
N LEU A 15 -13.46 33.98 12.43
CA LEU A 15 -14.04 34.79 13.49
C LEU A 15 -15.47 35.14 13.10
N THR A 16 -16.46 34.81 13.93
CA THR A 16 -17.84 35.28 13.73
C THR A 16 -18.24 36.25 14.84
N THR A 17 -18.86 37.32 14.45
CA THR A 17 -19.32 38.40 15.34
C THR A 17 -20.57 37.96 16.12
N VAL A 18 -20.67 38.47 17.33
CA VAL A 18 -21.83 38.27 18.23
C VAL A 18 -23.10 38.80 17.58
N CYS A 19 -24.15 37.95 17.54
CA CYS A 19 -25.46 38.34 17.12
C CYS A 19 -26.46 38.02 18.25
N SER A 20 -27.31 38.96 18.62
CA SER A 20 -28.36 38.73 19.61
C SER A 20 -29.68 38.36 18.92
N VAL A 21 -30.24 37.22 19.32
CA VAL A 21 -31.58 36.78 18.91
C VAL A 21 -32.45 36.57 20.16
N SER A 22 -33.62 37.18 20.18
CA SER A 22 -34.61 36.95 21.26
C SER A 22 -35.47 35.75 20.91
N LEU A 23 -35.49 34.73 21.77
CA LEU A 23 -36.27 33.50 21.57
C LEU A 23 -36.99 33.03 22.84
N SER A 24 -38.18 32.52 22.61
CA SER A 24 -39.05 31.88 23.61
C SER A 24 -38.65 30.41 23.83
N ALA A 25 -38.85 29.94 25.03
CA ALA A 25 -38.38 28.72 25.66
C ALA A 25 -38.49 27.41 24.90
N GLN A 26 -37.52 26.56 25.17
CA GLN A 26 -37.47 25.11 25.04
C GLN A 26 -37.22 24.51 23.65
N ALA A 27 -35.96 24.30 23.31
CA ALA A 27 -35.61 23.21 22.41
C ALA A 27 -34.13 22.79 22.54
N ALA A 28 -33.87 21.52 22.32
CA ALA A 28 -32.55 20.94 22.22
C ALA A 28 -31.83 21.41 20.95
N VAL A 29 -30.50 21.26 20.91
CA VAL A 29 -29.69 21.50 19.72
C VAL A 29 -30.29 20.86 18.46
N ARG A 30 -30.46 21.65 17.40
CA ARG A 30 -31.13 21.24 16.16
C ARG A 30 -30.26 20.41 15.28
N TYR A 31 -30.51 19.13 15.21
CA TYR A 31 -29.94 18.27 14.16
C TYR A 31 -30.75 18.41 12.86
N ASP A 32 -30.07 18.44 11.71
CA ASP A 32 -30.74 18.51 10.41
C ASP A 32 -31.73 17.35 10.17
N SER A 33 -31.41 16.17 10.77
CA SER A 33 -32.27 14.99 10.70
C SER A 33 -33.63 15.20 11.36
N ASP A 34 -33.71 16.07 12.38
CA ASP A 34 -34.93 16.36 13.13
C ASP A 34 -35.88 17.28 12.35
N ASN A 35 -35.31 18.00 11.38
CA ASN A 35 -36.00 18.91 10.46
C ASN A 35 -35.82 18.50 8.98
N ALA A 36 -35.79 17.21 8.73
CA ALA A 36 -35.48 16.66 7.37
C ALA A 36 -36.38 17.23 6.25
N ALA A 37 -37.61 17.66 6.59
CA ALA A 37 -38.53 18.26 5.62
C ALA A 37 -37.99 19.59 5.05
N LEU A 38 -37.24 20.39 5.82
CA LEU A 38 -36.66 21.66 5.37
C LEU A 38 -35.57 21.45 4.32
N TYR A 39 -34.93 20.27 4.32
CA TYR A 39 -33.80 19.92 3.43
C TYR A 39 -34.17 18.84 2.41
N SER A 40 -35.45 18.62 2.16
CA SER A 40 -35.96 17.58 1.25
C SER A 40 -35.90 17.94 -0.23
N GLY A 41 -35.64 19.20 -0.57
CA GLY A 41 -35.60 19.70 -1.95
C GLY A 41 -34.31 19.37 -2.70
N SER A 42 -34.33 19.55 -4.03
CA SER A 42 -33.18 19.33 -4.92
C SER A 42 -31.98 20.24 -4.64
N GLY A 43 -32.13 21.24 -3.75
CA GLY A 43 -31.05 22.15 -3.31
C GLY A 43 -30.06 21.56 -2.30
N TYR A 44 -30.31 20.36 -1.79
CA TYR A 44 -29.54 19.75 -0.71
C TYR A 44 -29.09 18.33 -1.04
N THR A 45 -27.97 17.93 -0.47
CA THR A 45 -27.45 16.57 -0.49
C THR A 45 -27.21 16.11 0.96
N TRP A 46 -27.72 14.94 1.31
CA TRP A 46 -27.53 14.38 2.64
C TRP A 46 -26.17 13.67 2.74
N LEU A 47 -25.38 14.05 3.74
CA LEU A 47 -24.10 13.43 4.07
C LEU A 47 -24.24 12.59 5.34
N ASN A 48 -23.60 11.40 5.33
CA ASN A 48 -23.41 10.60 6.54
C ASN A 48 -21.99 10.82 7.06
N ILE A 49 -21.88 11.54 8.17
CA ILE A 49 -20.59 11.77 8.83
C ILE A 49 -20.42 10.73 9.92
N ARG A 50 -19.42 9.87 9.77
CA ARG A 50 -19.01 8.91 10.79
C ARG A 50 -17.72 9.37 11.45
N GLY A 51 -17.65 9.28 12.78
CA GLY A 51 -16.46 9.58 13.56
C GLY A 51 -16.72 9.38 15.04
N THR A 52 -15.75 9.80 15.84
CA THR A 52 -15.79 9.63 17.30
C THR A 52 -15.93 10.97 18.00
N GLU A 53 -16.99 11.15 18.76
CA GLU A 53 -17.16 12.23 19.73
C GLU A 53 -16.29 11.93 20.92
N ASN A 54 -15.34 12.80 21.20
CA ASN A 54 -14.39 12.64 22.30
C ASN A 54 -14.77 13.58 23.46
N TYR A 55 -15.71 13.14 24.27
CA TYR A 55 -16.15 13.89 25.46
C TYR A 55 -15.05 14.01 26.51
N LYS A 56 -14.18 12.99 26.64
CA LYS A 56 -13.03 13.08 27.53
C LYS A 56 -12.14 14.28 27.17
N SER A 57 -11.78 14.43 25.91
CA SER A 57 -10.98 15.57 25.46
C SER A 57 -11.71 16.90 25.60
N ALA A 58 -13.03 16.92 25.40
CA ALA A 58 -13.86 18.12 25.58
C ALA A 58 -13.83 18.62 27.02
N PHE A 59 -14.03 17.75 27.99
CA PHE A 59 -13.97 18.11 29.41
C PHE A 59 -12.55 18.47 29.85
N GLN A 60 -11.52 17.73 29.42
CA GLN A 60 -10.13 18.07 29.68
C GLN A 60 -9.75 19.45 29.12
N PHE A 61 -10.26 19.80 27.94
CA PHE A 61 -10.05 21.13 27.37
C PHE A 61 -10.65 22.21 28.26
N MET A 62 -11.89 22.03 28.75
CA MET A 62 -12.55 22.98 29.64
C MET A 62 -11.79 23.13 30.97
N ASP A 63 -11.30 22.03 31.54
CA ASP A 63 -10.52 22.04 32.79
C ASP A 63 -9.22 22.82 32.62
N ILE A 64 -8.50 22.60 31.52
CA ILE A 64 -7.24 23.31 31.21
C ILE A 64 -7.52 24.79 30.96
N LEU A 65 -8.58 25.11 30.18
CA LEU A 65 -9.00 26.49 29.92
C LEU A 65 -9.35 27.19 31.24
N ASN A 66 -10.10 26.54 32.14
CA ASN A 66 -10.46 27.11 33.44
C ASN A 66 -9.21 27.36 34.32
N THR A 67 -8.23 26.50 34.25
CA THR A 67 -6.94 26.73 34.92
C THR A 67 -6.25 28.00 34.41
N GLU A 68 -6.19 28.20 33.08
CA GLU A 68 -5.64 29.39 32.47
C GLU A 68 -6.47 30.65 32.80
N ARG A 69 -7.79 30.55 32.78
CA ARG A 69 -8.70 31.65 33.13
C ARG A 69 -8.48 32.11 34.55
N THR A 70 -8.44 31.16 35.51
CA THR A 70 -8.21 31.46 36.93
C THR A 70 -6.85 32.12 37.15
N ALA A 71 -5.82 31.64 36.46
CA ALA A 71 -4.49 32.24 36.51
C ALA A 71 -4.43 33.67 35.96
N ASN A 72 -5.40 34.06 35.13
CA ASN A 72 -5.55 35.42 34.55
C ASN A 72 -6.72 36.19 35.14
N ALA A 73 -7.14 35.88 36.39
CA ALA A 73 -8.21 36.58 37.12
C ALA A 73 -9.60 36.56 36.43
N ALA A 74 -9.81 35.65 35.48
CA ALA A 74 -11.13 35.41 34.90
C ALA A 74 -11.85 34.23 35.65
N GLY A 75 -13.15 34.33 35.79
CA GLY A 75 -13.96 33.28 36.42
C GLY A 75 -13.91 31.97 35.60
N ALA A 76 -14.01 30.84 36.33
CA ALA A 76 -14.13 29.53 35.66
C ALA A 76 -15.48 29.44 34.92
N LEU A 77 -15.47 28.82 33.74
CA LEU A 77 -16.65 28.56 32.93
C LEU A 77 -17.34 27.27 33.42
N ALA A 78 -18.67 27.30 33.58
CA ALA A 78 -19.43 26.09 33.72
C ALA A 78 -19.57 25.39 32.34
N MET A 79 -19.39 24.06 32.29
CA MET A 79 -19.72 23.30 31.08
C MET A 79 -21.23 23.22 30.97
N ASP A 80 -21.78 23.87 29.97
CA ASP A 80 -23.21 23.87 29.69
C ASP A 80 -23.58 22.78 28.69
N GLN A 81 -24.70 22.06 28.96
CA GLN A 81 -25.11 20.93 28.10
C GLN A 81 -25.42 21.36 26.68
N GLU A 82 -26.18 22.44 26.51
CA GLU A 82 -26.64 22.89 25.19
C GLU A 82 -25.48 23.38 24.36
N LEU A 83 -24.54 24.15 24.97
CA LEU A 83 -23.34 24.60 24.33
C LEU A 83 -22.37 23.45 24.00
N LEU A 84 -22.27 22.42 24.87
CA LEU A 84 -21.46 21.21 24.61
C LEU A 84 -22.03 20.45 23.43
N GLU A 85 -23.32 20.21 23.34
CA GLU A 85 -23.94 19.47 22.24
C GLU A 85 -23.90 20.26 20.94
N ALA A 86 -24.11 21.56 20.95
CA ALA A 86 -23.97 22.44 19.79
C ALA A 86 -22.51 22.46 19.29
N ALA A 87 -21.54 22.61 20.18
CA ALA A 87 -20.12 22.57 19.85
C ALA A 87 -19.72 21.22 19.25
N MET A 88 -20.24 20.11 19.78
CA MET A 88 -19.99 18.77 19.28
C MET A 88 -20.59 18.56 17.89
N LEU A 89 -21.79 19.05 17.63
CA LEU A 89 -22.43 19.01 16.32
C LEU A 89 -21.62 19.82 15.31
N HIS A 90 -21.23 21.03 15.65
CA HIS A 90 -20.44 21.87 14.73
C HIS A 90 -19.01 21.31 14.50
N ALA A 91 -18.40 20.70 15.49
CA ALA A 91 -17.13 20.01 15.33
C ALA A 91 -17.19 18.87 14.28
N ARG A 92 -18.33 18.19 14.17
CA ARG A 92 -18.57 17.24 13.06
C ARG A 92 -18.77 17.94 11.72
N GLU A 93 -19.54 19.04 11.71
CA GLU A 93 -19.82 19.79 10.49
C GLU A 93 -18.53 20.35 9.87
N ILE A 94 -17.61 20.92 10.67
CA ILE A 94 -16.32 21.44 10.18
C ILE A 94 -15.38 20.32 9.69
N SER A 95 -15.59 19.08 10.09
CA SER A 95 -14.82 17.95 9.57
C SER A 95 -15.04 17.72 8.07
N VAL A 96 -16.17 18.18 7.54
CA VAL A 96 -16.55 18.04 6.13
C VAL A 96 -16.69 19.38 5.42
N TYR A 97 -17.06 20.42 6.15
CA TYR A 97 -17.22 21.78 5.64
C TYR A 97 -16.58 22.80 6.62
N PRO A 98 -15.25 23.04 6.50
CA PRO A 98 -14.52 23.90 7.44
C PRO A 98 -14.88 25.39 7.23
N SER A 99 -16.01 25.77 7.79
CA SER A 99 -16.59 27.11 7.71
C SER A 99 -17.25 27.45 9.06
N SER A 100 -17.40 28.74 9.37
CA SER A 100 -18.23 29.21 10.47
C SER A 100 -19.73 29.08 10.19
N ASN A 101 -20.10 28.90 8.93
CA ASN A 101 -21.45 28.53 8.56
C ASN A 101 -21.60 27.02 8.55
N ARG A 102 -22.82 26.55 8.78
CA ARG A 102 -23.18 25.16 8.70
C ARG A 102 -23.16 24.66 7.23
N PRO A 103 -22.96 23.37 6.99
CA PRO A 103 -23.01 22.79 5.64
C PRO A 103 -24.35 23.03 4.93
N ASN A 104 -25.45 23.10 5.66
CA ASN A 104 -26.80 23.38 5.14
C ASN A 104 -26.98 24.83 4.67
N GLY A 105 -25.98 25.68 4.87
CA GLY A 105 -25.97 27.09 4.46
C GLY A 105 -26.46 28.05 5.53
N GLU A 106 -26.90 27.56 6.66
CA GLU A 106 -27.26 28.39 7.82
C GLU A 106 -26.01 28.96 8.51
N ASN A 107 -26.17 30.07 9.24
CA ASN A 107 -25.14 30.52 10.15
C ASN A 107 -25.06 29.58 11.36
N ALA A 108 -23.86 29.35 11.90
CA ALA A 108 -23.67 28.48 13.06
C ALA A 108 -24.43 28.96 14.32
N ILE A 109 -24.82 30.22 14.36
CA ILE A 109 -25.67 30.77 15.43
C ILE A 109 -26.99 29.99 15.58
N TYR A 110 -27.55 29.47 14.48
CA TYR A 110 -28.81 28.69 14.52
C TYR A 110 -28.64 27.30 15.13
N LEU A 111 -27.43 26.89 15.52
CA LEU A 111 -27.20 25.70 16.35
C LEU A 111 -27.86 25.84 17.72
N LEU A 112 -27.99 27.06 18.23
CA LEU A 112 -28.59 27.37 19.54
C LEU A 112 -30.02 27.89 19.43
N ASP A 113 -30.62 27.81 18.24
CA ASP A 113 -32.03 28.14 18.07
C ASP A 113 -32.90 27.28 18.98
N GLY A 114 -33.68 27.98 19.86
CA GLY A 114 -34.53 27.33 20.83
C GLY A 114 -33.83 26.83 22.11
N THR A 115 -32.53 27.16 22.30
CA THR A 115 -31.82 26.98 23.57
C THR A 115 -32.01 28.20 24.48
N GLY A 116 -31.55 28.11 25.73
CA GLY A 116 -31.53 29.22 26.67
C GLY A 116 -30.46 30.28 26.42
N HIS A 117 -29.59 30.07 25.39
CA HIS A 117 -28.48 30.97 25.09
C HIS A 117 -28.81 31.92 23.95
N THR A 118 -28.74 33.23 24.25
CA THR A 118 -29.03 34.28 23.26
C THR A 118 -27.81 34.89 22.62
N ARG A 119 -26.66 34.76 23.29
CA ARG A 119 -25.34 35.26 22.81
C ARG A 119 -24.26 34.28 23.14
N PHE A 120 -23.37 34.07 22.19
CA PHE A 120 -22.16 33.25 22.37
C PHE A 120 -21.06 33.68 21.40
N TYR A 121 -19.83 33.26 21.71
CA TYR A 121 -18.66 33.40 20.84
C TYR A 121 -18.20 32.02 20.37
N LEU A 122 -18.00 31.86 19.07
CA LEU A 122 -17.62 30.60 18.45
C LEU A 122 -16.15 30.61 18.02
N LEU A 123 -15.42 29.56 18.43
CA LEU A 123 -14.04 29.29 18.08
C LEU A 123 -13.95 27.89 17.52
N GLN A 124 -13.18 27.69 16.44
CA GLN A 124 -13.03 26.38 15.82
C GLN A 124 -11.61 26.12 15.31
N VAL A 125 -11.15 24.87 15.37
CA VAL A 125 -9.87 24.43 14.86
C VAL A 125 -9.89 22.98 14.42
N SER A 126 -9.01 22.65 13.45
CA SER A 126 -8.70 21.27 13.09
C SER A 126 -7.25 20.98 13.46
N ALA A 127 -7.01 19.90 14.20
CA ALA A 127 -5.71 19.54 14.73
C ALA A 127 -5.36 18.07 14.47
N ALA A 128 -4.07 17.77 14.44
CA ALA A 128 -3.57 16.40 14.30
C ALA A 128 -3.46 15.65 15.65
N SER A 129 -3.80 16.30 16.76
CA SER A 129 -3.71 15.75 18.11
C SER A 129 -5.03 15.84 18.84
N SER A 130 -5.34 14.84 19.67
CA SER A 130 -6.46 14.85 20.61
C SER A 130 -6.08 15.40 21.99
N ASP A 131 -4.84 15.82 22.18
CA ASP A 131 -4.35 16.40 23.42
C ASP A 131 -4.90 17.83 23.56
N ALA A 132 -5.83 18.02 24.50
CA ALA A 132 -6.50 19.29 24.75
C ALA A 132 -5.53 20.42 25.10
N LYS A 133 -4.44 20.14 25.81
CA LYS A 133 -3.43 21.12 26.18
C LYS A 133 -2.63 21.59 24.97
N LEU A 134 -2.27 20.67 24.09
CA LEU A 134 -1.58 21.02 22.85
C LEU A 134 -2.45 21.87 21.93
N ILE A 135 -3.75 21.56 21.86
CA ILE A 135 -4.71 22.32 21.06
C ILE A 135 -4.85 23.76 21.62
N LEU A 136 -5.07 23.91 22.94
CA LEU A 136 -5.24 25.22 23.57
C LEU A 136 -3.96 26.05 23.46
N ASN A 137 -2.81 25.48 23.72
CA ASN A 137 -1.54 26.18 23.58
C ASN A 137 -1.28 26.64 22.13
N ALA A 138 -1.60 25.77 21.14
CA ALA A 138 -1.48 26.16 19.73
C ALA A 138 -2.37 27.37 19.40
N TRP A 139 -3.58 27.46 19.96
CA TRP A 139 -4.42 28.63 19.81
C TRP A 139 -3.82 29.88 20.47
N PHE A 140 -3.35 29.74 21.69
CA PHE A 140 -2.79 30.88 22.45
C PHE A 140 -1.51 31.42 21.82
N ASP A 141 -0.65 30.52 21.33
CA ASP A 141 0.62 30.90 20.73
C ASP A 141 0.45 31.50 19.33
N THR A 142 -0.53 31.00 18.58
CA THR A 142 -0.72 31.41 17.18
C THR A 142 -1.62 32.62 17.04
N TYR A 143 -2.59 32.80 17.97
CA TYR A 143 -3.63 33.82 17.86
C TYR A 143 -3.86 34.58 19.18
N PRO A 144 -3.06 35.64 19.47
CA PRO A 144 -3.22 36.42 20.70
C PRO A 144 -4.62 37.02 20.89
N ALA A 145 -5.29 37.43 19.81
CA ALA A 145 -6.67 37.96 19.88
C ALA A 145 -7.67 36.90 20.37
N MET A 146 -7.45 35.62 20.03
CA MET A 146 -8.28 34.53 20.52
C MET A 146 -7.99 34.20 21.98
N LYS A 147 -6.72 34.29 22.38
CA LYS A 147 -6.37 34.18 23.81
C LYS A 147 -7.14 35.18 24.65
N ALA A 148 -7.24 36.42 24.19
CA ALA A 148 -8.02 37.48 24.87
C ALA A 148 -9.50 37.08 24.98
N GLN A 149 -10.09 36.49 23.94
CA GLN A 149 -11.47 36.01 24.01
C GLN A 149 -11.63 34.86 25.01
N PHE A 150 -10.76 33.87 24.97
CA PHE A 150 -10.81 32.74 25.94
C PHE A 150 -10.69 33.20 27.40
N LEU A 151 -9.97 34.27 27.64
CA LEU A 151 -9.70 34.81 28.96
C LEU A 151 -10.62 36.01 29.34
N SER A 152 -11.57 36.39 28.49
CA SER A 152 -12.52 37.50 28.84
C SER A 152 -13.38 37.09 30.03
N PRO A 153 -13.52 37.96 31.03
CA PRO A 153 -14.38 37.75 32.18
C PRO A 153 -15.88 37.79 31.83
N ASP A 154 -16.23 38.29 30.63
CA ASP A 154 -17.64 38.41 30.20
C ASP A 154 -18.33 37.06 29.99
N TYR A 155 -17.55 35.98 29.79
CA TYR A 155 -18.10 34.64 29.60
C TYR A 155 -18.24 33.92 30.95
N VAL A 156 -19.39 33.28 31.17
CA VAL A 156 -19.74 32.61 32.43
C VAL A 156 -19.99 31.11 32.28
N CYS A 157 -20.25 30.66 31.07
CA CYS A 157 -20.36 29.23 30.72
C CYS A 157 -19.74 28.94 29.38
N GLY A 158 -19.68 27.67 29.00
CA GLY A 158 -19.19 27.29 27.69
C GLY A 158 -19.45 25.83 27.35
N GLY A 159 -19.25 25.49 26.09
CA GLY A 159 -19.31 24.14 25.58
C GLY A 159 -18.10 23.84 24.67
N VAL A 160 -17.55 22.64 24.78
CA VAL A 160 -16.42 22.19 23.96
C VAL A 160 -16.83 20.93 23.21
N GLY A 161 -16.73 20.96 21.90
CA GLY A 161 -16.90 19.80 21.03
C GLY A 161 -15.56 19.33 20.48
N CYS A 162 -15.19 18.07 20.69
CA CYS A 162 -14.01 17.44 20.11
C CYS A 162 -14.45 16.22 19.31
N PHE A 163 -14.38 16.32 17.99
CA PHE A 163 -14.76 15.25 17.06
C PHE A 163 -13.55 14.72 16.29
N GLN A 164 -13.33 13.41 16.34
CA GLN A 164 -12.30 12.74 15.54
C GLN A 164 -12.92 12.15 14.28
N ALA A 165 -12.49 12.67 13.14
CA ALA A 165 -12.86 12.15 11.83
C ALA A 165 -12.20 10.78 11.57
N THR A 166 -12.68 10.06 10.55
CA THR A 166 -12.17 8.71 10.21
C THR A 166 -10.73 8.71 9.67
N ASP A 167 -10.20 9.84 9.28
CA ASP A 167 -8.79 10.02 8.88
C ASP A 167 -7.85 10.31 10.06
N GLY A 168 -8.41 10.37 11.29
CA GLY A 168 -7.67 10.65 12.51
C GLY A 168 -7.58 12.14 12.87
N THR A 169 -8.02 13.05 12.00
CA THR A 169 -8.03 14.50 12.28
C THR A 169 -9.02 14.82 13.40
N ILE A 170 -8.61 15.68 14.32
CA ILE A 170 -9.45 16.16 15.42
C ILE A 170 -9.98 17.54 15.06
N HIS A 171 -11.26 17.72 15.17
CA HIS A 171 -11.96 18.99 14.99
C HIS A 171 -12.51 19.44 16.33
N CYS A 172 -12.09 20.63 16.78
CA CYS A 172 -12.54 21.20 18.05
C CYS A 172 -13.30 22.50 17.81
N VAL A 173 -14.41 22.64 18.49
CA VAL A 173 -15.23 23.84 18.54
C VAL A 173 -15.41 24.22 20.01
N VAL A 174 -15.30 25.50 20.31
CA VAL A 174 -15.58 26.05 21.63
C VAL A 174 -16.63 27.12 21.47
N LEU A 175 -17.69 27.03 22.24
CA LEU A 175 -18.71 28.04 22.38
C LEU A 175 -18.58 28.68 23.78
N LEU A 176 -18.45 29.99 23.84
CA LEU A 176 -18.35 30.77 25.09
C LEU A 176 -19.61 31.55 25.25
N GLY A 177 -20.39 31.27 26.33
CA GLY A 177 -21.67 31.90 26.57
C GLY A 177 -21.59 33.05 27.56
N TYR A 178 -22.36 34.10 27.28
CA TYR A 178 -22.53 35.26 28.14
C TYR A 178 -23.63 35.04 29.18
N ASP A 179 -24.58 34.17 28.91
CA ASP A 179 -25.72 33.89 29.78
C ASP A 179 -25.32 32.78 30.77
N ALA A 180 -26.03 32.70 31.89
CA ALA A 180 -25.84 31.61 32.85
C ALA A 180 -26.09 30.26 32.18
N ALA A 181 -25.38 29.22 32.63
CA ALA A 181 -25.57 27.88 32.12
C ALA A 181 -27.04 27.41 32.36
N THR A 182 -27.65 26.87 31.32
CA THR A 182 -29.02 26.32 31.41
C THR A 182 -29.02 24.99 32.15
N LYS A 183 -28.00 24.17 31.90
CA LYS A 183 -27.75 22.92 32.61
C LYS A 183 -26.28 22.59 32.68
N VAL A 184 -25.70 22.71 33.86
CA VAL A 184 -24.32 22.35 34.12
C VAL A 184 -24.17 20.84 34.07
N VAL A 185 -23.17 20.37 33.30
CA VAL A 185 -22.85 18.95 33.15
C VAL A 185 -21.38 18.66 33.51
N LYS A 186 -21.12 17.41 33.93
CA LYS A 186 -19.82 16.91 34.35
C LYS A 186 -19.36 15.77 33.45
N SER A 187 -18.07 15.49 33.47
CA SER A 187 -17.48 14.39 32.65
C SER A 187 -18.09 13.02 33.00
N SER A 188 -18.56 12.81 34.23
CA SER A 188 -19.25 11.59 34.64
C SER A 188 -20.61 11.38 33.96
N ASP A 189 -21.23 12.42 33.43
CA ASP A 189 -22.51 12.37 32.76
C ASP A 189 -22.40 11.82 31.31
N TYR A 190 -21.19 11.70 30.79
CA TYR A 190 -20.91 11.28 29.43
C TYR A 190 -19.95 10.09 29.38
N ARG A 191 -20.12 9.25 28.36
CA ARG A 191 -19.07 8.28 27.98
C ARG A 191 -17.87 9.02 27.47
N ALA A 192 -16.66 8.54 27.77
CA ALA A 192 -15.40 9.18 27.35
C ALA A 192 -15.32 9.40 25.83
N THR A 193 -15.81 8.43 25.06
CA THR A 193 -15.90 8.50 23.60
C THR A 193 -17.15 7.80 23.10
N VAL A 194 -17.76 8.35 22.05
CA VAL A 194 -18.92 7.75 21.37
C VAL A 194 -18.71 7.79 19.86
N THR A 195 -18.64 6.61 19.23
CA THR A 195 -18.59 6.54 17.77
C THR A 195 -19.99 6.43 17.20
N ARG A 196 -20.37 7.37 16.37
CA ARG A 196 -21.68 7.37 15.70
C ARG A 196 -21.61 7.91 14.27
N THR A 197 -22.69 7.67 13.52
CA THR A 197 -22.92 8.29 12.21
C THR A 197 -24.07 9.26 12.32
N VAL A 198 -23.87 10.50 11.90
CA VAL A 198 -24.88 11.54 11.89
C VAL A 198 -25.15 11.97 10.45
N LYS A 199 -26.41 12.21 10.12
CA LYS A 199 -26.81 12.80 8.84
C LYS A 199 -26.85 14.32 8.98
N ILE A 200 -26.18 15.00 8.04
CA ILE A 200 -26.27 16.45 7.89
C ILE A 200 -26.67 16.81 6.48
N ALA A 201 -27.34 17.93 6.32
CA ALA A 201 -27.72 18.48 5.02
C ALA A 201 -26.59 19.37 4.49
N LEU A 202 -26.12 19.11 3.27
CA LEU A 202 -25.19 19.96 2.54
C LEU A 202 -25.94 20.72 1.45
N LYS A 203 -25.94 22.03 1.52
CA LYS A 203 -26.48 22.88 0.45
C LYS A 203 -25.66 22.72 -0.83
N ASN A 204 -26.30 22.44 -1.96
CA ASN A 204 -25.60 22.10 -3.21
C ASN A 204 -24.68 23.22 -3.70
N THR A 205 -24.96 24.47 -3.40
CA THR A 205 -24.04 25.60 -3.68
C THR A 205 -22.72 25.51 -2.93
N ASN A 206 -22.69 24.80 -1.78
CA ASN A 206 -21.50 24.57 -0.96
C ASN A 206 -20.72 23.31 -1.39
N ALA A 207 -21.33 22.47 -2.23
CA ALA A 207 -20.77 21.19 -2.62
C ALA A 207 -19.42 21.32 -3.36
N ALA A 208 -19.24 22.34 -4.18
CA ALA A 208 -17.98 22.58 -4.89
C ALA A 208 -16.84 22.92 -3.92
N SER A 209 -17.07 23.80 -2.96
CA SER A 209 -16.10 24.18 -1.93
C SER A 209 -15.79 23.02 -1.00
N TRP A 210 -16.79 22.23 -0.64
CA TRP A 210 -16.63 21.04 0.17
C TRP A 210 -15.83 19.97 -0.56
N ASN A 211 -16.14 19.65 -1.82
CA ASN A 211 -15.41 18.68 -2.65
C ASN A 211 -13.94 19.06 -2.85
N ALA A 212 -13.61 20.36 -2.82
CA ALA A 212 -12.23 20.83 -2.96
C ALA A 212 -11.40 20.76 -1.67
N LYS A 213 -12.06 20.70 -0.49
CA LYS A 213 -11.39 20.88 0.81
C LYS A 213 -11.36 19.63 1.69
N HIS A 214 -12.24 18.62 1.47
CA HIS A 214 -12.21 17.44 2.33
C HIS A 214 -11.23 16.38 1.85
N THR A 215 -10.58 15.71 2.79
CA THR A 215 -9.74 14.54 2.49
C THR A 215 -10.63 13.34 2.17
N HIS A 216 -10.47 12.81 0.96
CA HIS A 216 -11.27 11.68 0.51
C HIS A 216 -10.87 10.37 1.22
N SER A 217 -11.79 9.78 1.95
CA SER A 217 -11.67 8.40 2.47
C SER A 217 -12.24 7.40 1.47
N TYR A 218 -11.37 6.82 0.65
CA TYR A 218 -11.77 5.92 -0.42
C TYR A 218 -11.87 4.45 0.03
N GLN A 219 -13.04 3.87 -0.11
CA GLN A 219 -13.28 2.43 0.09
C GLN A 219 -13.40 1.72 -1.27
N VAL A 220 -12.83 0.50 -1.36
CA VAL A 220 -12.98 -0.32 -2.58
C VAL A 220 -14.42 -0.79 -2.71
N THR A 221 -15.07 -0.42 -3.80
CA THR A 221 -16.47 -0.81 -4.11
C THR A 221 -16.54 -1.92 -5.14
N SER A 222 -15.59 -1.99 -6.06
CA SER A 222 -15.52 -3.09 -7.01
C SER A 222 -14.09 -3.36 -7.48
N THR A 223 -13.82 -4.62 -7.85
CA THR A 223 -12.55 -5.05 -8.43
C THR A 223 -12.81 -5.95 -9.63
N VAL A 224 -12.43 -5.48 -10.81
CA VAL A 224 -12.26 -6.34 -11.99
C VAL A 224 -10.84 -6.91 -11.93
N LYS A 225 -10.74 -8.22 -11.77
CA LYS A 225 -9.43 -8.89 -11.58
C LYS A 225 -8.59 -8.84 -12.86
N ALA A 226 -7.30 -8.57 -12.72
CA ALA A 226 -6.36 -8.67 -13.83
C ALA A 226 -6.08 -10.14 -14.17
N ASN A 227 -6.13 -10.48 -15.47
CA ASN A 227 -5.99 -11.85 -15.95
C ASN A 227 -4.60 -12.11 -16.55
N ALA A 228 -3.82 -12.92 -15.85
CA ALA A 228 -2.47 -13.30 -16.26
C ALA A 228 -2.44 -14.14 -17.54
N THR A 229 -3.40 -15.06 -17.71
CA THR A 229 -3.47 -15.95 -18.88
C THR A 229 -3.85 -15.18 -20.13
N LYS A 230 -4.83 -14.29 -20.03
CA LYS A 230 -5.31 -13.45 -21.14
C LYS A 230 -4.49 -12.16 -21.32
N ASN A 231 -3.52 -11.86 -20.45
CA ASN A 231 -2.78 -10.60 -20.39
C ASN A 231 -3.72 -9.36 -20.30
N ALA A 232 -4.87 -9.52 -19.67
CA ALA A 232 -5.88 -8.48 -19.54
C ALA A 232 -5.72 -7.75 -18.20
N ASN A 233 -5.68 -6.42 -18.25
CA ASN A 233 -5.67 -5.59 -17.06
C ASN A 233 -7.00 -5.68 -16.33
N GLY A 234 -6.94 -5.48 -15.03
CA GLY A 234 -8.09 -5.28 -14.17
C GLY A 234 -8.31 -3.81 -13.85
N LYS A 235 -9.30 -3.55 -13.00
CA LYS A 235 -9.69 -2.21 -12.57
C LYS A 235 -10.13 -2.28 -11.12
N ILE A 236 -9.64 -1.37 -10.30
CA ILE A 236 -10.12 -1.18 -8.93
C ILE A 236 -10.89 0.12 -8.91
N THR A 237 -12.16 0.05 -8.54
CA THR A 237 -13.00 1.22 -8.33
C THR A 237 -13.13 1.46 -6.83
N ARG A 238 -12.94 2.70 -6.43
CA ARG A 238 -13.09 3.16 -5.07
C ARG A 238 -14.10 4.29 -5.03
N LYS A 239 -14.87 4.33 -3.96
CA LYS A 239 -15.84 5.40 -3.71
C LYS A 239 -15.51 6.05 -2.37
N CYS A 240 -15.49 7.36 -2.32
CA CYS A 240 -15.36 8.08 -1.07
C CYS A 240 -16.61 7.79 -0.20
N SER A 241 -16.39 7.36 1.04
CA SER A 241 -17.48 7.05 1.97
C SER A 241 -18.27 8.30 2.39
N VAL A 242 -17.67 9.48 2.23
CA VAL A 242 -18.25 10.76 2.65
C VAL A 242 -19.03 11.41 1.49
N CYS A 243 -18.35 11.68 0.34
CA CYS A 243 -18.95 12.45 -0.76
C CYS A 243 -19.44 11.60 -1.93
N GLY A 244 -19.21 10.30 -1.89
CA GLY A 244 -19.61 9.43 -3.00
C GLY A 244 -18.75 9.54 -4.27
N LYS A 245 -17.75 10.45 -4.32
CA LYS A 245 -16.84 10.58 -5.48
C LYS A 245 -16.15 9.26 -5.76
N THR A 246 -16.15 8.86 -7.00
CA THR A 246 -15.48 7.62 -7.43
C THR A 246 -14.14 7.89 -8.07
N THR A 247 -13.20 7.00 -7.82
CA THR A 247 -11.92 6.97 -8.52
C THR A 247 -11.63 5.58 -9.00
N THR A 248 -10.84 5.47 -10.05
CA THR A 248 -10.45 4.18 -10.61
C THR A 248 -8.95 4.11 -10.80
N SER A 249 -8.39 2.93 -10.51
CA SER A 249 -6.99 2.63 -10.80
C SER A 249 -6.90 1.35 -11.62
N THR A 250 -5.99 1.35 -12.60
CA THR A 250 -5.71 0.16 -13.41
C THR A 250 -4.90 -0.84 -12.60
N LEU A 251 -5.36 -2.08 -12.58
CA LEU A 251 -4.62 -3.21 -12.05
C LEU A 251 -3.92 -3.90 -13.21
N TYR A 252 -2.63 -3.67 -13.37
CA TYR A 252 -1.88 -4.18 -14.51
C TYR A 252 -1.71 -5.69 -14.45
N ALA A 253 -1.98 -6.36 -15.59
CA ALA A 253 -1.92 -7.81 -15.70
C ALA A 253 -0.52 -8.36 -15.39
N PRO A 254 -0.40 -9.49 -14.68
CA PRO A 254 0.87 -10.20 -14.53
C PRO A 254 1.43 -10.57 -15.90
N LYS A 255 2.65 -10.13 -16.23
CA LYS A 255 3.26 -10.32 -17.55
C LYS A 255 4.45 -11.27 -17.50
N THR A 256 5.38 -11.06 -16.60
CA THR A 256 6.64 -11.76 -16.57
C THR A 256 6.79 -12.59 -15.30
N VAL A 257 7.20 -13.85 -15.47
CA VAL A 257 7.63 -14.74 -14.38
C VAL A 257 9.11 -15.08 -14.62
N THR A 258 9.98 -14.68 -13.70
CA THR A 258 11.41 -14.91 -13.78
C THR A 258 11.84 -15.82 -12.64
N LEU A 259 12.74 -16.78 -12.94
CA LEU A 259 13.37 -17.65 -11.95
C LEU A 259 14.76 -17.11 -11.59
N SER A 260 15.21 -17.31 -10.36
CA SER A 260 16.55 -16.91 -9.90
C SER A 260 17.69 -17.56 -10.68
N ALA A 261 17.42 -18.69 -11.35
CA ALA A 261 18.36 -19.33 -12.28
C ALA A 261 17.62 -20.07 -13.40
N ALA A 262 18.09 -19.92 -14.63
CA ALA A 262 17.57 -20.63 -15.80
C ALA A 262 18.14 -22.06 -15.92
N SER A 263 19.25 -22.36 -15.25
CA SER A 263 19.80 -23.71 -15.21
C SER A 263 20.71 -23.95 -14.00
N TYR A 264 20.81 -25.22 -13.63
CA TYR A 264 21.69 -25.75 -12.58
C TYR A 264 22.55 -26.88 -13.15
N THR A 265 23.69 -27.11 -12.54
CA THR A 265 24.46 -28.36 -12.74
C THR A 265 23.94 -29.41 -11.75
N TYR A 266 23.83 -30.64 -12.19
CA TYR A 266 23.45 -31.77 -11.35
C TYR A 266 24.43 -31.96 -10.18
N ASP A 267 23.88 -32.00 -8.97
CA ASP A 267 24.59 -32.26 -7.71
C ASP A 267 23.85 -33.24 -6.79
N GLY A 268 22.78 -33.86 -7.30
CA GLY A 268 21.92 -34.76 -6.52
C GLY A 268 20.92 -34.07 -5.60
N LYS A 269 20.94 -32.75 -5.46
CA LYS A 269 20.05 -31.96 -4.60
C LYS A 269 18.84 -31.45 -5.35
N VAL A 270 17.71 -31.34 -4.65
CA VAL A 270 16.48 -30.76 -5.20
C VAL A 270 16.68 -29.29 -5.51
N LYS A 271 16.31 -28.83 -6.71
CA LYS A 271 16.38 -27.42 -7.12
C LYS A 271 15.04 -26.73 -6.95
N LYS A 272 15.04 -25.58 -6.28
CA LYS A 272 13.86 -24.74 -6.02
C LYS A 272 14.24 -23.26 -6.24
N PRO A 273 14.34 -22.80 -7.52
CA PRO A 273 14.64 -21.42 -7.80
C PRO A 273 13.56 -20.51 -7.22
N SER A 274 13.93 -19.35 -6.71
CA SER A 274 12.97 -18.32 -6.31
C SER A 274 12.28 -17.72 -7.54
N VAL A 275 11.04 -17.26 -7.33
CA VAL A 275 10.18 -16.72 -8.38
C VAL A 275 10.00 -15.21 -8.15
N THR A 276 10.18 -14.44 -9.20
CA THR A 276 9.81 -13.01 -9.25
C THR A 276 8.76 -12.83 -10.33
N VAL A 277 7.66 -12.17 -9.96
CA VAL A 277 6.58 -11.83 -10.88
C VAL A 277 6.55 -10.33 -11.07
N LYS A 278 6.41 -9.89 -12.32
CA LYS A 278 6.21 -8.49 -12.67
C LYS A 278 4.96 -8.32 -13.53
N ASP A 279 4.29 -7.19 -13.36
CA ASP A 279 3.15 -6.79 -14.17
C ASP A 279 3.55 -6.25 -15.56
N SER A 280 2.58 -5.80 -16.35
CA SER A 280 2.81 -5.27 -17.70
C SER A 280 3.53 -3.91 -17.70
N LYS A 281 3.64 -3.23 -16.57
CA LYS A 281 4.43 -2.00 -16.38
C LYS A 281 5.80 -2.25 -15.77
N GLY A 282 6.12 -3.52 -15.42
CA GLY A 282 7.40 -3.89 -14.83
C GLY A 282 7.43 -3.82 -13.29
N ASN A 283 6.33 -3.48 -12.63
CA ASN A 283 6.25 -3.45 -11.17
C ASN A 283 6.20 -4.87 -10.62
N LYS A 284 6.84 -5.08 -9.46
CA LYS A 284 6.83 -6.38 -8.78
C LYS A 284 5.46 -6.65 -8.18
N ILE A 285 4.91 -7.85 -8.43
CA ILE A 285 3.70 -8.35 -7.78
C ILE A 285 4.10 -9.10 -6.51
N GLY A 286 3.49 -8.76 -5.38
CA GLY A 286 3.75 -9.38 -4.08
C GLY A 286 3.38 -10.86 -4.05
N SER A 287 4.11 -11.66 -3.26
CA SER A 287 3.90 -13.11 -3.15
C SER A 287 2.55 -13.51 -2.57
N GLN A 288 1.88 -12.61 -1.84
CA GLN A 288 0.51 -12.83 -1.34
C GLN A 288 -0.51 -13.00 -2.46
N TYR A 289 -0.22 -12.55 -3.67
CA TYR A 289 -1.12 -12.60 -4.83
C TYR A 289 -0.92 -13.81 -5.74
N TYR A 290 -0.06 -14.75 -5.38
CA TYR A 290 0.11 -15.98 -6.17
C TYR A 290 0.63 -17.14 -5.33
N THR A 291 0.46 -18.35 -5.88
CA THR A 291 1.08 -19.57 -5.37
C THR A 291 2.04 -20.12 -6.41
N VAL A 292 3.08 -20.81 -5.95
CA VAL A 292 4.12 -21.41 -6.83
C VAL A 292 4.10 -22.92 -6.65
N SER A 293 3.90 -23.62 -7.75
CA SER A 293 3.96 -25.07 -7.81
C SER A 293 5.20 -25.54 -8.58
N TYR A 294 5.96 -26.43 -7.96
CA TYR A 294 7.15 -27.03 -8.54
C TYR A 294 6.88 -28.49 -8.90
N PRO A 295 7.33 -28.98 -10.09
CA PRO A 295 7.16 -30.37 -10.46
C PRO A 295 8.01 -31.29 -9.58
N SER A 296 7.65 -32.57 -9.53
CA SER A 296 8.48 -33.62 -8.91
C SER A 296 9.77 -33.88 -9.70
N GLY A 297 10.65 -34.70 -9.16
CA GLY A 297 11.87 -35.16 -9.89
C GLY A 297 12.96 -34.13 -10.11
N ARG A 298 12.80 -32.88 -9.68
CA ARG A 298 13.74 -31.76 -9.91
C ARG A 298 15.09 -31.86 -9.18
N LYS A 299 15.52 -33.06 -8.87
CA LYS A 299 16.88 -33.39 -8.49
C LYS A 299 17.68 -34.04 -9.63
N ASN A 300 17.02 -34.48 -10.71
CA ASN A 300 17.63 -35.18 -11.84
C ASN A 300 17.86 -34.25 -13.01
N VAL A 301 18.70 -34.66 -13.96
CA VAL A 301 18.89 -33.93 -15.23
C VAL A 301 17.57 -33.88 -16.01
N GLY A 302 17.17 -32.69 -16.45
CA GLY A 302 15.94 -32.52 -17.19
C GLY A 302 15.51 -31.04 -17.27
N LYS A 303 14.34 -30.80 -17.88
CA LYS A 303 13.67 -29.51 -17.96
C LYS A 303 12.45 -29.54 -17.04
N TYR A 304 12.29 -28.49 -16.26
CA TYR A 304 11.26 -28.38 -15.21
C TYR A 304 10.47 -27.11 -15.39
N THR A 305 9.14 -27.23 -15.41
CA THR A 305 8.22 -26.11 -15.53
C THR A 305 7.68 -25.74 -14.16
N VAL A 306 7.95 -24.54 -13.70
CA VAL A 306 7.38 -23.95 -12.48
C VAL A 306 6.10 -23.23 -12.89
N LYS A 307 4.98 -23.57 -12.24
CA LYS A 307 3.68 -22.93 -12.46
C LYS A 307 3.42 -21.93 -11.36
N VAL A 308 3.02 -20.72 -11.76
CA VAL A 308 2.55 -19.64 -10.88
C VAL A 308 1.07 -19.48 -11.11
N THR A 309 0.26 -19.68 -10.09
CA THR A 309 -1.20 -19.52 -10.13
C THR A 309 -1.57 -18.29 -9.32
N PHE A 310 -2.26 -17.35 -9.94
CA PHE A 310 -2.63 -16.06 -9.36
C PHE A 310 -3.90 -16.17 -8.50
N LYS A 311 -4.01 -15.30 -7.49
CA LYS A 311 -5.12 -15.23 -6.54
C LYS A 311 -5.39 -13.77 -6.10
N GLY A 312 -6.46 -13.55 -5.33
CA GLY A 312 -6.87 -12.22 -4.87
C GLY A 312 -7.34 -11.37 -6.05
N ASN A 313 -6.69 -10.23 -6.24
CA ASN A 313 -6.99 -9.28 -7.32
C ASN A 313 -6.52 -9.75 -8.71
N TYR A 314 -5.85 -10.88 -8.79
CA TYR A 314 -5.33 -11.46 -10.01
C TYR A 314 -5.90 -12.85 -10.23
N ILE A 315 -6.06 -13.26 -11.50
CA ILE A 315 -6.52 -14.60 -11.90
C ILE A 315 -5.65 -15.16 -13.02
N GLY A 316 -5.77 -16.46 -13.23
CA GLY A 316 -5.05 -17.18 -14.27
C GLY A 316 -3.71 -17.73 -13.80
N SER A 317 -2.86 -18.12 -14.72
CA SER A 317 -1.55 -18.68 -14.42
C SER A 317 -0.51 -18.33 -15.46
N LYS A 318 0.76 -18.37 -15.07
CA LYS A 318 1.93 -18.29 -15.94
C LYS A 318 2.95 -19.33 -15.52
N SER A 319 3.87 -19.66 -16.42
CA SER A 319 4.91 -20.64 -16.15
C SER A 319 6.27 -20.12 -16.58
N ALA A 320 7.30 -20.59 -15.87
CA ALA A 320 8.69 -20.40 -16.25
C ALA A 320 9.44 -21.73 -16.15
N THR A 321 10.52 -21.90 -16.92
CA THR A 321 11.24 -23.16 -16.96
C THR A 321 12.69 -22.98 -16.54
N PHE A 322 13.23 -24.01 -15.89
CA PHE A 322 14.67 -24.13 -15.69
C PHE A 322 15.14 -25.54 -16.10
N ALA A 323 16.44 -25.69 -16.33
CA ALA A 323 17.04 -26.98 -16.66
C ALA A 323 18.04 -27.41 -15.59
N ILE A 324 18.13 -28.72 -15.34
CA ILE A 324 19.25 -29.30 -14.64
C ILE A 324 20.11 -29.99 -15.70
N LYS A 325 21.36 -29.57 -15.83
CA LYS A 325 22.33 -30.07 -16.80
C LYS A 325 23.21 -31.14 -16.15
N PRO A 326 23.70 -32.14 -16.87
CA PRO A 326 24.62 -33.12 -16.30
C PRO A 326 25.92 -32.47 -15.83
N LYS A 327 26.60 -33.12 -14.89
CA LYS A 327 27.93 -32.69 -14.44
C LYS A 327 28.93 -32.84 -15.60
N GLY A 328 29.76 -31.84 -15.81
CA GLY A 328 30.79 -31.84 -16.84
C GLY A 328 31.91 -32.85 -16.56
N THR A 329 32.75 -33.06 -17.56
CA THR A 329 33.97 -33.87 -17.46
C THR A 329 35.20 -33.09 -17.94
N SER A 330 36.38 -33.65 -17.83
CA SER A 330 37.64 -33.06 -18.29
C SER A 330 38.43 -34.00 -19.20
N VAL A 331 39.07 -33.46 -20.20
CA VAL A 331 40.06 -34.22 -21.03
C VAL A 331 41.22 -34.58 -20.12
N SER A 332 41.50 -35.88 -19.97
CA SER A 332 42.63 -36.39 -19.22
C SER A 332 43.91 -36.33 -20.07
N LYS A 333 43.87 -36.91 -21.28
CA LYS A 333 45.03 -36.97 -22.19
C LYS A 333 44.57 -36.92 -23.66
N VAL A 334 45.39 -36.32 -24.53
CA VAL A 334 45.25 -36.47 -25.97
C VAL A 334 46.60 -36.97 -26.50
N THR A 335 46.59 -38.10 -27.17
CA THR A 335 47.77 -38.76 -27.70
C THR A 335 47.74 -38.71 -29.22
N ALA A 336 48.81 -38.27 -29.82
CA ALA A 336 48.97 -38.20 -31.27
C ALA A 336 49.00 -39.60 -31.90
N ALA A 337 48.34 -39.76 -33.08
CA ALA A 337 48.37 -40.94 -33.89
C ALA A 337 48.59 -40.55 -35.34
N LYS A 338 48.89 -41.54 -36.22
CA LYS A 338 49.06 -41.35 -37.69
C LYS A 338 47.73 -40.79 -38.24
N LYS A 339 47.78 -39.58 -38.82
CA LYS A 339 46.66 -38.85 -39.36
C LYS A 339 45.42 -38.86 -38.39
N GLY A 340 45.70 -38.70 -37.06
CA GLY A 340 44.66 -38.79 -36.03
C GLY A 340 45.16 -38.53 -34.63
N PHE A 341 44.28 -38.80 -33.66
CA PHE A 341 44.59 -38.77 -32.22
C PHE A 341 43.66 -39.69 -31.42
N LYS A 342 44.10 -40.08 -30.24
CA LYS A 342 43.25 -40.70 -29.22
C LYS A 342 43.06 -39.72 -28.06
N VAL A 343 41.79 -39.42 -27.69
CA VAL A 343 41.45 -38.61 -26.54
C VAL A 343 40.85 -39.49 -25.41
N THR A 344 41.25 -39.19 -24.17
CA THR A 344 40.67 -39.81 -22.95
C THR A 344 40.16 -38.74 -22.03
N TRP A 345 39.16 -39.07 -21.24
CA TRP A 345 38.52 -38.13 -20.29
C TRP A 345 38.08 -38.83 -19.00
N LYS A 346 37.79 -38.01 -17.97
CA LYS A 346 37.29 -38.52 -16.67
C LYS A 346 35.87 -39.03 -16.84
N LYS A 347 35.57 -40.23 -16.31
CA LYS A 347 34.23 -40.87 -16.31
C LYS A 347 33.24 -40.03 -15.51
N GLN A 348 32.03 -39.91 -16.04
CA GLN A 348 30.84 -39.42 -15.34
C GLN A 348 29.75 -40.46 -15.50
N ALA A 349 29.46 -41.18 -14.39
CA ALA A 349 28.49 -42.26 -14.41
C ALA A 349 27.06 -41.80 -14.12
N THR A 350 26.93 -40.87 -13.18
CA THR A 350 25.61 -40.45 -12.65
C THR A 350 24.99 -39.39 -13.57
N GLN A 351 23.71 -39.61 -13.91
CA GLN A 351 22.93 -38.69 -14.75
C GLN A 351 23.63 -38.33 -16.07
N THR A 352 24.34 -39.30 -16.64
CA THR A 352 25.06 -39.17 -17.90
C THR A 352 24.74 -40.37 -18.83
N THR A 353 24.29 -40.11 -20.05
CA THR A 353 24.08 -41.15 -21.06
C THR A 353 25.36 -41.40 -21.85
N GLY A 354 26.08 -40.33 -22.15
CA GLY A 354 27.30 -40.41 -22.95
C GLY A 354 28.05 -39.10 -23.04
N TYR A 355 28.93 -38.98 -24.02
CA TYR A 355 29.85 -37.86 -24.22
C TYR A 355 29.80 -37.36 -25.65
N GLU A 356 30.13 -36.09 -25.82
CA GLU A 356 30.50 -35.54 -27.13
C GLU A 356 31.94 -35.06 -27.08
N VAL A 357 32.74 -35.51 -28.03
CA VAL A 357 34.10 -35.06 -28.27
C VAL A 357 34.04 -34.07 -29.43
N GLN A 358 34.52 -32.88 -29.23
CA GLN A 358 34.61 -31.87 -30.28
C GLN A 358 36.07 -31.52 -30.51
N TYR A 359 36.43 -31.39 -31.80
CA TYR A 359 37.76 -30.99 -32.18
C TYR A 359 37.73 -30.00 -33.33
N SER A 360 38.78 -29.17 -33.40
CA SER A 360 38.93 -28.11 -34.40
C SER A 360 40.41 -27.75 -34.56
N THR A 361 40.77 -27.19 -35.70
CA THR A 361 42.10 -26.54 -35.90
C THR A 361 42.12 -25.12 -35.30
N ALA A 362 40.93 -24.52 -35.01
CA ALA A 362 40.81 -23.24 -34.36
C ALA A 362 40.73 -23.42 -32.85
N SER A 363 41.59 -22.77 -32.06
CA SER A 363 41.66 -22.88 -30.60
C SER A 363 40.41 -22.36 -29.92
N ASN A 364 39.72 -21.39 -30.51
CA ASN A 364 38.49 -20.79 -29.97
C ASN A 364 37.20 -21.53 -30.37
N PHE A 365 37.29 -22.57 -31.19
CA PHE A 365 36.16 -23.36 -31.69
C PHE A 365 35.06 -22.51 -32.38
N LYS A 366 35.43 -21.40 -33.01
CA LYS A 366 34.47 -20.57 -33.77
C LYS A 366 34.15 -21.13 -35.16
N LYS A 367 35.07 -21.88 -35.77
CA LYS A 367 34.92 -22.47 -37.10
C LYS A 367 35.57 -23.86 -37.18
N GLY A 368 35.19 -24.65 -38.20
CA GLY A 368 35.79 -25.96 -38.50
C GLY A 368 35.59 -27.02 -37.42
N ASN A 369 34.52 -26.89 -36.60
CA ASN A 369 34.25 -27.82 -35.53
C ASN A 369 33.69 -29.14 -36.05
N LYS A 370 34.30 -30.24 -35.65
CA LYS A 370 33.77 -31.60 -35.84
C LYS A 370 33.42 -32.21 -34.48
N THR A 371 32.25 -32.86 -34.38
CA THR A 371 31.79 -33.47 -33.12
C THR A 371 31.51 -34.92 -33.32
N VAL A 372 32.00 -35.76 -32.42
CA VAL A 372 31.75 -37.19 -32.35
C VAL A 372 31.01 -37.53 -31.09
N THR A 373 29.87 -38.21 -31.23
CA THR A 373 29.04 -38.68 -30.08
C THR A 373 29.53 -40.05 -29.62
N VAL A 374 29.68 -40.22 -28.32
CA VAL A 374 29.95 -41.48 -27.63
C VAL A 374 28.74 -41.84 -26.78
N SER A 375 27.98 -42.84 -27.20
CA SER A 375 26.63 -43.15 -26.61
C SER A 375 26.66 -43.88 -25.28
N LYS A 376 27.79 -44.39 -24.86
CA LYS A 376 27.92 -45.17 -23.60
C LYS A 376 28.76 -44.40 -22.59
N ASN A 377 28.22 -44.12 -21.40
CA ASN A 377 28.93 -43.39 -20.34
C ASN A 377 30.09 -44.19 -19.72
N LYS A 378 30.16 -45.51 -19.95
CA LYS A 378 31.29 -46.33 -19.54
C LYS A 378 32.51 -46.12 -20.44
N THR A 379 32.35 -45.64 -21.68
CA THR A 379 33.41 -45.36 -22.62
C THR A 379 34.06 -44.03 -22.30
N THR A 380 35.35 -44.04 -22.00
CA THR A 380 36.11 -42.82 -21.58
C THR A 380 37.27 -42.49 -22.53
N SER A 381 37.28 -43.08 -23.72
CA SER A 381 38.22 -42.75 -24.77
C SER A 381 37.59 -42.82 -26.16
N LYS A 382 38.18 -42.12 -27.12
CA LYS A 382 37.81 -42.15 -28.53
C LYS A 382 39.03 -41.86 -29.41
N SER A 383 39.24 -42.71 -30.41
CA SER A 383 40.18 -42.44 -31.50
C SER A 383 39.48 -41.70 -32.62
N VAL A 384 40.14 -40.71 -33.17
CA VAL A 384 39.75 -39.94 -34.35
C VAL A 384 40.82 -40.10 -35.38
N SER A 385 40.47 -40.50 -36.59
CA SER A 385 41.38 -40.73 -37.71
C SER A 385 40.95 -39.97 -38.97
N LYS A 386 41.65 -40.12 -40.04
CA LYS A 386 41.42 -39.47 -41.34
C LYS A 386 41.51 -37.93 -41.21
N LEU A 387 42.48 -37.48 -40.41
CA LEU A 387 42.83 -36.07 -40.25
C LEU A 387 44.04 -35.72 -41.05
N SER A 388 44.32 -34.42 -41.28
CA SER A 388 45.53 -33.95 -41.92
C SER A 388 46.77 -34.33 -41.10
N ALA A 389 47.83 -34.83 -41.73
CA ALA A 389 49.11 -35.12 -41.08
C ALA A 389 49.78 -33.81 -40.59
N LYS A 390 50.61 -33.91 -39.55
CA LYS A 390 51.34 -32.78 -38.96
C LYS A 390 50.53 -31.52 -38.69
N LYS A 391 49.20 -31.69 -38.44
CA LYS A 391 48.22 -30.60 -38.16
C LYS A 391 47.90 -30.54 -36.72
N LYS A 392 47.91 -29.32 -36.11
CA LYS A 392 47.49 -29.10 -34.73
C LYS A 392 45.97 -29.06 -34.64
N TYR A 393 45.42 -29.83 -33.67
CA TYR A 393 44.00 -29.87 -33.32
C TYR A 393 43.84 -29.55 -31.86
N TYR A 394 42.74 -28.84 -31.52
CA TYR A 394 42.26 -28.59 -30.17
C TYR A 394 41.10 -29.52 -29.93
N VAL A 395 41.05 -30.17 -28.76
CA VAL A 395 40.06 -31.20 -28.43
C VAL A 395 39.41 -30.88 -27.08
N ARG A 396 38.10 -30.91 -27.03
CA ARG A 396 37.32 -30.74 -25.80
C ARG A 396 36.22 -31.79 -25.74
N VAL A 397 35.70 -32.02 -24.52
CA VAL A 397 34.65 -33.02 -24.27
C VAL A 397 33.55 -32.43 -23.40
N ARG A 398 32.35 -32.89 -23.60
CA ARG A 398 31.21 -32.62 -22.70
C ARG A 398 30.41 -33.88 -22.45
N THR A 399 29.68 -33.93 -21.37
CA THR A 399 28.68 -34.98 -21.07
C THR A 399 27.34 -34.61 -21.67
N TYR A 400 26.51 -35.62 -21.93
CA TYR A 400 25.08 -35.42 -22.15
C TYR A 400 24.25 -36.48 -21.44
N LYS A 401 23.01 -36.11 -21.11
CA LYS A 401 21.96 -37.00 -20.63
C LYS A 401 20.79 -36.92 -21.60
N THR A 402 20.31 -38.07 -22.08
CA THR A 402 19.04 -38.17 -22.82
C THR A 402 17.91 -38.38 -21.86
N VAL A 403 16.86 -37.59 -21.93
CA VAL A 403 15.66 -37.63 -21.08
C VAL A 403 14.44 -37.52 -21.98
N LYS A 404 13.40 -38.26 -21.70
CA LYS A 404 12.09 -38.11 -22.36
C LYS A 404 11.42 -36.82 -21.83
N VAL A 405 11.09 -35.90 -22.72
CA VAL A 405 10.34 -34.67 -22.45
C VAL A 405 9.15 -34.66 -23.40
N ASN A 406 7.95 -34.71 -22.87
CA ASN A 406 6.71 -34.83 -23.67
C ASN A 406 6.79 -35.96 -24.72
N GLY A 407 7.25 -37.14 -24.29
CA GLY A 407 7.39 -38.32 -25.16
C GLY A 407 8.61 -38.34 -26.09
N LYS A 408 9.29 -37.19 -26.31
CA LYS A 408 10.44 -37.08 -27.22
C LYS A 408 11.76 -37.15 -26.46
N ASN A 409 12.78 -37.76 -27.09
CA ASN A 409 14.11 -37.84 -26.52
C ASN A 409 14.83 -36.50 -26.70
N VAL A 410 15.21 -35.85 -25.60
CA VAL A 410 15.92 -34.59 -25.57
C VAL A 410 17.27 -34.76 -24.89
N LYS A 411 18.35 -34.29 -25.51
CA LYS A 411 19.69 -34.28 -24.92
C LYS A 411 19.91 -33.00 -24.13
N PHE A 412 20.33 -33.14 -22.88
CA PHE A 412 20.80 -32.06 -22.00
C PHE A 412 22.32 -32.17 -21.91
N TYR A 413 23.02 -31.07 -22.12
CA TYR A 413 24.48 -31.03 -22.20
C TYR A 413 25.08 -30.27 -21.01
N SER A 414 26.25 -30.73 -20.55
CA SER A 414 27.13 -29.92 -19.73
C SER A 414 27.79 -28.81 -20.53
N GLY A 415 28.48 -27.91 -19.85
CA GLY A 415 29.51 -27.09 -20.52
C GLY A 415 30.64 -27.93 -21.13
N TRP A 416 31.32 -27.40 -22.08
CA TRP A 416 32.54 -28.00 -22.63
C TRP A 416 33.68 -27.97 -21.59
N SER A 417 34.54 -29.00 -21.60
CA SER A 417 35.81 -28.99 -20.85
C SER A 417 36.78 -27.92 -21.39
N LYS A 418 37.80 -27.61 -20.59
CA LYS A 418 39.00 -26.98 -21.13
C LYS A 418 39.56 -27.84 -22.27
N ALA A 419 39.99 -27.21 -23.34
CA ALA A 419 40.57 -27.90 -24.49
C ALA A 419 42.02 -28.31 -24.20
N LYS A 420 42.44 -29.44 -24.78
CA LYS A 420 43.85 -29.81 -24.92
C LYS A 420 44.21 -29.86 -26.41
N SER A 421 45.44 -29.54 -26.74
CA SER A 421 45.91 -29.60 -28.14
C SER A 421 46.77 -30.83 -28.40
N VAL A 422 46.82 -31.26 -29.64
CA VAL A 422 47.65 -32.34 -30.14
C VAL A 422 48.02 -32.07 -31.58
N THR A 423 49.24 -32.44 -31.99
CA THR A 423 49.65 -32.43 -33.39
C THR A 423 49.67 -33.87 -33.92
N THR A 424 48.95 -34.13 -35.02
CA THR A 424 48.84 -35.45 -35.62
C THR A 424 50.21 -35.90 -36.16
N LYS A 425 50.49 -37.22 -36.16
CA LYS A 425 51.68 -37.81 -36.79
C LYS A 425 51.48 -37.96 -38.31
N LYS A 426 52.60 -38.07 -39.02
CA LYS A 426 52.63 -38.37 -40.44
C LYS A 426 52.01 -39.74 -40.77
#